data_1c6a8e1606f7f1d326d0a4ec02670b9d
#
_entry.id   1c6a8e1606f7f1d326d0a4ec02670b9d
#
_cell.length_a   1.000
_cell.length_b   1.000
_cell.length_c   1.000
_cell.angle_alpha   90.00
_cell.angle_beta   90.00
_cell.angle_gamma   90.00
#
_symmetry.space_group_name_H-M   'P 1'
#
loop_
_entity.id
_entity.type
_entity.pdbx_description
1 polymer ?
#
loop_
_entity_poly.entity_id
_entity_poly.type
_entity_poly.pdbx_seq_one_letter_code
_entity_poly.pdbx_strand_id
1 'polypeptide(L)'
;MKPTSLRHIVLAAVALVFAAAPGIAQEASQAIPRPDGQPADMTKPVQVFLLLGQSNMVGLGKVKGGEISLEHAVREKQKYQYLVDEAGAWSVRQDVRYVQYMSGKGPLRNEWMTVAGGNLGPEYGIGHTLGNAIDAPVLILKCCIGNRALGWDLLPPGRPRREFVSQDKAGVEKKLVYAGYQDKPEFWDMDPAQGLATEPAPWLDKNGKPIDWYAGKQWDSDIGDARRALADLQKHYPGATGYEVAGFFFWQGERDAGNAGHAAHYESNLVAFIQALRKEFDAPHAKFVCGTLGEATQESGGPTRLVLDGHLAVDGTSGKYPEFRGNVTTIFTHPLAQGGSGNGHYGGKAEVYMDVGEAMGRAMVELVKEAKN
;
A
#
# COMPACT_ATOMS: atom_id res chain seq x y z
N MET A 1 70.63 -28.10 -29.86
CA MET A 1 69.39 -28.75 -29.47
C MET A 1 69.05 -28.24 -28.11
N LYS A 2 68.03 -27.39 -27.98
CA LYS A 2 67.50 -26.89 -26.70
C LYS A 2 66.10 -27.44 -26.53
N PRO A 3 65.65 -27.91 -25.36
CA PRO A 3 64.31 -28.42 -25.15
C PRO A 3 63.34 -27.29 -24.85
N THR A 4 62.23 -27.30 -25.53
CA THR A 4 61.07 -26.42 -25.33
C THR A 4 60.27 -26.86 -24.11
N SER A 5 60.06 -25.94 -23.15
CA SER A 5 59.24 -26.15 -21.97
C SER A 5 57.77 -25.88 -22.30
N LEU A 6 56.93 -26.89 -22.09
CA LEU A 6 55.47 -26.82 -22.19
C LEU A 6 54.92 -26.17 -20.87
N ARG A 7 54.35 -25.00 -21.00
CA ARG A 7 53.59 -24.36 -19.87
C ARG A 7 52.15 -24.90 -19.85
N HIS A 8 51.80 -25.59 -18.79
CA HIS A 8 50.43 -26.01 -18.51
C HIS A 8 49.64 -24.80 -18.01
N ILE A 9 48.61 -24.42 -18.76
CA ILE A 9 47.60 -23.44 -18.32
C ILE A 9 46.55 -24.26 -17.58
N VAL A 10 46.47 -24.03 -16.26
CA VAL A 10 45.38 -24.57 -15.43
C VAL A 10 44.23 -23.56 -15.53
N LEU A 11 43.16 -23.95 -16.24
CA LEU A 11 41.86 -23.24 -16.17
C LEU A 11 41.17 -23.61 -14.86
N ALA A 12 41.08 -22.66 -13.92
CA ALA A 12 40.21 -22.77 -12.78
C ALA A 12 38.77 -22.43 -13.22
N ALA A 13 37.91 -23.44 -13.27
CA ALA A 13 36.49 -23.24 -13.45
C ALA A 13 35.88 -22.75 -12.13
N VAL A 14 35.49 -21.48 -12.08
CA VAL A 14 34.69 -20.95 -10.99
C VAL A 14 33.23 -21.38 -11.17
N ALA A 15 32.79 -22.36 -10.42
CA ALA A 15 31.39 -22.76 -10.34
C ALA A 15 30.63 -21.67 -9.56
N LEU A 16 29.85 -20.83 -10.25
CA LEU A 16 28.83 -20.00 -9.59
C LEU A 16 27.73 -20.90 -9.08
N VAL A 17 27.69 -21.10 -7.78
CA VAL A 17 26.54 -21.68 -7.10
C VAL A 17 25.46 -20.60 -7.05
N PHE A 18 24.47 -20.67 -7.93
CA PHE A 18 23.24 -19.95 -7.77
C PHE A 18 22.49 -20.56 -6.57
N ALA A 19 22.55 -19.87 -5.43
CA ALA A 19 21.61 -20.14 -4.34
C ALA A 19 20.22 -19.75 -4.86
N ALA A 20 19.39 -20.74 -5.18
CA ALA A 20 17.96 -20.52 -5.40
C ALA A 20 17.41 -19.88 -4.13
N ALA A 21 16.85 -18.67 -4.25
CA ALA A 21 16.06 -18.07 -3.19
C ALA A 21 14.99 -19.08 -2.78
N PRO A 22 14.74 -19.28 -1.47
CA PRO A 22 13.65 -20.14 -1.03
C PRO A 22 12.37 -19.55 -1.59
N GLY A 23 11.77 -20.25 -2.57
CA GLY A 23 10.42 -19.96 -2.99
C GLY A 23 9.57 -20.01 -1.73
N ILE A 24 8.88 -18.91 -1.42
CA ILE A 24 7.84 -18.90 -0.40
C ILE A 24 6.81 -19.91 -0.91
N ALA A 25 6.89 -21.13 -0.41
CA ALA A 25 5.83 -22.10 -0.56
C ALA A 25 4.61 -21.43 0.05
N GLN A 26 3.62 -21.14 -0.78
CA GLN A 26 2.33 -20.66 -0.34
C GLN A 26 1.75 -21.82 0.48
N GLU A 27 2.00 -21.81 1.79
CA GLU A 27 1.33 -22.74 2.71
C GLU A 27 -0.16 -22.65 2.41
N ALA A 28 -0.81 -23.78 2.29
CA ALA A 28 -2.25 -23.86 2.07
C ALA A 28 -2.91 -22.92 3.09
N SER A 29 -3.41 -21.78 2.62
CA SER A 29 -3.93 -20.71 3.44
C SER A 29 -4.97 -21.31 4.39
N GLN A 30 -4.70 -21.34 5.69
CA GLN A 30 -5.71 -21.73 6.67
C GLN A 30 -6.93 -20.83 6.46
N ALA A 31 -8.10 -21.44 6.33
CA ALA A 31 -9.34 -20.72 6.15
C ALA A 31 -9.53 -19.76 7.33
N ILE A 32 -9.86 -18.51 7.05
CA ILE A 32 -10.22 -17.55 8.09
C ILE A 32 -11.52 -18.04 8.73
N PRO A 33 -11.58 -18.22 10.07
CA PRO A 33 -12.80 -18.66 10.74
C PRO A 33 -13.88 -17.55 10.68
N ARG A 34 -15.13 -17.95 10.81
CA ARG A 34 -16.23 -17.00 11.00
C ARG A 34 -16.06 -16.23 12.30
N PRO A 35 -16.49 -14.95 12.35
CA PRO A 35 -16.55 -14.21 13.61
C PRO A 35 -17.43 -14.95 14.63
N ASP A 36 -17.05 -14.93 15.87
CA ASP A 36 -17.81 -15.53 16.99
C ASP A 36 -19.01 -14.67 17.43
N GLY A 37 -19.14 -13.45 16.85
CA GLY A 37 -20.19 -12.49 17.19
C GLY A 37 -20.02 -11.80 18.54
N GLN A 38 -18.90 -12.02 19.23
CA GLN A 38 -18.63 -11.40 20.53
C GLN A 38 -17.94 -10.05 20.38
N PRO A 39 -18.21 -9.12 21.31
CA PRO A 39 -17.40 -7.90 21.44
C PRO A 39 -15.95 -8.24 21.80
N ALA A 40 -15.02 -7.38 21.41
CA ALA A 40 -13.63 -7.46 21.85
C ALA A 40 -13.49 -7.18 23.37
N ASP A 41 -12.33 -7.56 23.92
CA ASP A 41 -11.94 -7.19 25.27
C ASP A 41 -11.70 -5.68 25.39
N MET A 42 -12.74 -4.96 25.81
CA MET A 42 -12.75 -3.50 25.95
C MET A 42 -11.87 -2.96 27.09
N THR A 43 -11.21 -3.82 27.86
CA THR A 43 -10.20 -3.40 28.85
C THR A 43 -8.88 -3.04 28.20
N LYS A 44 -8.66 -3.46 26.93
CA LYS A 44 -7.47 -3.18 26.14
C LYS A 44 -7.65 -1.95 25.26
N PRO A 45 -6.55 -1.25 24.91
CA PRO A 45 -6.63 -0.14 23.96
C PRO A 45 -7.02 -0.63 22.57
N VAL A 46 -7.75 0.21 21.83
CA VAL A 46 -8.10 -0.06 20.42
C VAL A 46 -6.84 -0.13 19.58
N GLN A 47 -6.65 -1.24 18.88
CA GLN A 47 -5.57 -1.41 17.93
C GLN A 47 -5.97 -0.78 16.59
N VAL A 48 -5.36 0.34 16.26
CA VAL A 48 -5.69 1.12 15.06
C VAL A 48 -4.78 0.71 13.91
N PHE A 49 -5.39 0.37 12.77
CA PHE A 49 -4.72 0.11 11.52
C PHE A 49 -5.18 1.10 10.46
N LEU A 50 -4.24 1.93 9.97
CA LEU A 50 -4.52 2.89 8.91
C LEU A 50 -4.32 2.25 7.54
N LEU A 51 -5.32 2.40 6.66
CA LEU A 51 -5.28 1.98 5.27
C LEU A 51 -5.09 3.22 4.40
N LEU A 52 -3.95 3.30 3.73
CA LEU A 52 -3.48 4.43 2.92
C LEU A 52 -3.13 3.96 1.50
N GLY A 53 -3.16 4.85 0.54
CA GLY A 53 -2.81 4.51 -0.84
C GLY A 53 -3.63 5.27 -1.87
N GLN A 54 -3.97 4.59 -2.97
CA GLN A 54 -4.79 5.16 -4.04
C GLN A 54 -6.01 4.28 -4.38
N SER A 55 -6.50 4.34 -5.62
CA SER A 55 -7.78 3.73 -6.03
C SER A 55 -7.92 2.24 -5.69
N ASN A 56 -6.84 1.46 -5.72
CA ASN A 56 -6.90 0.05 -5.34
C ASN A 56 -7.10 -0.11 -3.81
N MET A 57 -6.53 0.77 -2.99
CA MET A 57 -6.85 0.80 -1.57
C MET A 57 -8.26 1.35 -1.30
N VAL A 58 -8.72 2.36 -2.05
CA VAL A 58 -10.12 2.84 -1.97
C VAL A 58 -11.09 1.69 -2.22
N GLY A 59 -10.82 0.90 -3.26
CA GLY A 59 -11.59 -0.28 -3.61
C GLY A 59 -12.58 -0.06 -4.74
N LEU A 60 -12.44 -0.85 -5.79
CA LEU A 60 -13.33 -0.86 -6.96
C LEU A 60 -13.85 -2.27 -7.27
N GLY A 61 -13.58 -3.26 -6.39
CA GLY A 61 -14.17 -4.59 -6.43
C GLY A 61 -15.69 -4.50 -6.26
N LYS A 62 -16.43 -5.20 -7.07
CA LYS A 62 -17.91 -5.15 -7.05
C LYS A 62 -18.47 -6.01 -5.91
N VAL A 63 -19.30 -5.42 -5.05
CA VAL A 63 -20.02 -6.19 -4.02
C VAL A 63 -21.11 -7.05 -4.68
N LYS A 64 -21.84 -6.49 -5.66
CA LYS A 64 -22.93 -7.15 -6.38
C LYS A 64 -22.76 -6.98 -7.90
N GLY A 65 -23.40 -7.85 -8.68
CA GLY A 65 -23.46 -7.67 -10.13
C GLY A 65 -22.60 -8.66 -10.93
N GLY A 66 -23.03 -9.91 -11.03
CA GLY A 66 -22.46 -10.94 -11.90
C GLY A 66 -21.23 -11.65 -11.33
N GLU A 67 -20.55 -12.40 -12.18
CA GLU A 67 -19.49 -13.37 -11.82
C GLU A 67 -18.25 -12.75 -11.14
N ILE A 68 -18.00 -11.45 -11.34
CA ILE A 68 -16.85 -10.74 -10.75
C ILE A 68 -17.13 -10.22 -9.34
N SER A 69 -18.39 -10.33 -8.87
CA SER A 69 -18.82 -9.75 -7.61
C SER A 69 -18.47 -10.61 -6.39
N LEU A 70 -18.37 -9.96 -5.23
CA LEU A 70 -18.19 -10.64 -3.95
C LEU A 70 -19.39 -11.58 -3.65
N GLU A 71 -20.60 -11.13 -3.96
CA GLU A 71 -21.81 -11.93 -3.74
C GLU A 71 -21.73 -13.26 -4.52
N HIS A 72 -21.31 -13.23 -5.78
CA HIS A 72 -21.08 -14.44 -6.57
C HIS A 72 -19.95 -15.31 -6.01
N ALA A 73 -18.83 -14.71 -5.62
CA ALA A 73 -17.71 -15.44 -5.02
C ALA A 73 -18.13 -16.19 -3.74
N VAL A 74 -18.93 -15.55 -2.88
CA VAL A 74 -19.39 -16.13 -1.62
C VAL A 74 -20.48 -17.18 -1.84
N ARG A 75 -21.50 -16.89 -2.65
CA ARG A 75 -22.69 -17.73 -2.79
C ARG A 75 -22.51 -18.89 -3.76
N GLU A 76 -21.89 -18.62 -4.92
CA GLU A 76 -21.74 -19.64 -5.98
C GLU A 76 -20.40 -20.38 -5.91
N LYS A 77 -19.30 -19.64 -5.63
CA LYS A 77 -17.96 -20.25 -5.53
C LYS A 77 -17.59 -20.73 -4.14
N GLN A 78 -18.43 -20.46 -3.12
CA GLN A 78 -18.20 -20.81 -1.71
C GLN A 78 -16.88 -20.29 -1.15
N LYS A 79 -16.37 -19.17 -1.68
CA LYS A 79 -15.20 -18.45 -1.17
C LYS A 79 -15.59 -17.51 -0.03
N TYR A 80 -14.63 -17.14 0.80
CA TYR A 80 -14.77 -16.11 1.86
C TYR A 80 -15.98 -16.36 2.78
N GLN A 81 -16.22 -17.62 3.17
CA GLN A 81 -17.39 -18.04 3.97
C GLN A 81 -17.42 -17.42 5.37
N TYR A 82 -16.36 -16.80 5.83
CA TYR A 82 -16.31 -16.00 7.05
C TYR A 82 -17.09 -14.68 6.93
N LEU A 83 -17.43 -14.25 5.72
CA LEU A 83 -18.23 -13.04 5.48
C LEU A 83 -19.73 -13.25 5.69
N VAL A 84 -20.17 -14.47 5.84
CA VAL A 84 -21.59 -14.80 6.04
C VAL A 84 -21.80 -15.65 7.28
N ASP A 85 -22.93 -15.45 7.95
CA ASP A 85 -23.41 -16.29 9.05
C ASP A 85 -23.98 -17.64 8.54
N GLU A 86 -24.49 -18.44 9.47
CA GLU A 86 -25.11 -19.74 9.14
C GLU A 86 -26.40 -19.62 8.30
N ALA A 87 -27.09 -18.49 8.39
CA ALA A 87 -28.28 -18.20 7.61
C ALA A 87 -27.94 -17.61 6.22
N GLY A 88 -26.65 -17.38 5.91
CA GLY A 88 -26.19 -16.79 4.66
C GLY A 88 -26.33 -15.25 4.60
N ALA A 89 -26.65 -14.58 5.70
CA ALA A 89 -26.59 -13.13 5.79
C ALA A 89 -25.17 -12.63 6.01
N TRP A 90 -24.87 -11.40 5.58
CA TRP A 90 -23.55 -10.82 5.83
C TRP A 90 -23.28 -10.72 7.32
N SER A 91 -22.18 -11.33 7.77
CA SER A 91 -21.74 -11.27 9.17
C SER A 91 -21.45 -9.84 9.60
N VAL A 92 -21.74 -9.52 10.86
CA VAL A 92 -21.35 -8.26 11.50
C VAL A 92 -20.36 -8.58 12.60
N ARG A 93 -19.14 -8.06 12.50
CA ARG A 93 -18.16 -8.17 13.57
C ARG A 93 -18.47 -7.17 14.68
N GLN A 94 -18.36 -7.57 15.93
CA GLN A 94 -18.53 -6.68 17.07
C GLN A 94 -17.20 -6.31 17.75
N ASP A 95 -16.11 -6.77 17.18
CA ASP A 95 -14.72 -6.58 17.63
C ASP A 95 -13.90 -5.72 16.67
N VAL A 96 -14.39 -5.50 15.43
CA VAL A 96 -13.73 -4.69 14.41
C VAL A 96 -14.66 -3.58 13.92
N ARG A 97 -14.23 -2.33 14.11
CA ARG A 97 -14.86 -1.14 13.48
C ARG A 97 -14.21 -0.82 12.16
N TYR A 98 -15.02 -0.41 11.20
CA TYR A 98 -14.58 0.13 9.93
C TYR A 98 -15.00 1.59 9.78
N VAL A 99 -14.01 2.46 9.66
CA VAL A 99 -14.19 3.90 9.46
C VAL A 99 -13.46 4.31 8.19
N GLN A 100 -14.14 5.03 7.30
CA GLN A 100 -13.55 5.51 6.06
C GLN A 100 -13.76 7.01 5.91
N TYR A 101 -12.67 7.72 5.67
CA TYR A 101 -12.64 9.12 5.27
C TYR A 101 -12.13 9.28 3.84
N MET A 102 -12.46 10.39 3.21
CA MET A 102 -11.95 10.74 1.88
C MET A 102 -11.93 12.27 1.72
N SER A 103 -10.74 12.82 1.49
CA SER A 103 -10.53 14.23 1.13
C SER A 103 -11.14 15.25 2.09
N GLY A 104 -10.94 15.08 3.38
CA GLY A 104 -11.32 16.06 4.41
C GLY A 104 -12.83 16.19 4.67
N LYS A 105 -13.66 15.37 4.03
CA LYS A 105 -15.10 15.28 4.31
C LYS A 105 -15.35 14.42 5.54
N GLY A 106 -16.55 14.47 6.10
CA GLY A 106 -16.96 13.57 7.19
C GLY A 106 -16.84 12.09 6.77
N PRO A 107 -16.98 11.16 7.74
CA PRO A 107 -16.80 9.74 7.45
C PRO A 107 -17.84 9.27 6.42
N LEU A 108 -17.36 8.59 5.39
CA LEU A 108 -18.19 7.90 4.39
C LEU A 108 -18.75 6.57 4.97
N ARG A 109 -17.97 5.97 5.87
CA ARG A 109 -18.33 4.74 6.61
C ARG A 109 -17.95 4.93 8.07
N ASN A 110 -18.81 4.44 8.97
CA ASN A 110 -18.56 4.39 10.41
C ASN A 110 -19.45 3.32 11.03
N GLU A 111 -19.05 2.07 10.92
CA GLU A 111 -19.89 0.93 11.26
C GLU A 111 -19.08 -0.23 11.84
N TRP A 112 -19.73 -1.14 12.54
CA TRP A 112 -19.16 -2.46 12.80
C TRP A 112 -18.92 -3.17 11.47
N MET A 113 -17.76 -3.82 11.32
CA MET A 113 -17.35 -4.36 10.02
C MET A 113 -18.36 -5.38 9.51
N THR A 114 -18.94 -5.06 8.37
CA THR A 114 -19.84 -5.91 7.59
C THR A 114 -19.75 -5.54 6.12
N VAL A 115 -20.12 -6.46 5.24
CA VAL A 115 -20.16 -6.18 3.80
C VAL A 115 -21.32 -5.25 3.50
N ALA A 116 -21.01 -4.04 3.04
CA ALA A 116 -22.00 -3.03 2.69
C ALA A 116 -21.51 -2.14 1.53
N GLY A 117 -22.44 -1.43 0.87
CA GLY A 117 -22.14 -0.56 -0.27
C GLY A 117 -22.04 -1.29 -1.60
N GLY A 118 -21.57 -0.57 -2.63
CA GLY A 118 -21.49 -1.08 -4.01
C GLY A 118 -20.10 -1.59 -4.41
N ASN A 119 -19.07 -1.10 -3.75
CA ASN A 119 -17.67 -1.46 -4.02
C ASN A 119 -16.96 -1.84 -2.72
N LEU A 120 -15.88 -2.62 -2.88
CA LEU A 120 -14.97 -3.01 -1.81
C LEU A 120 -13.51 -2.84 -2.25
N GLY A 121 -12.65 -2.63 -1.27
CA GLY A 121 -11.20 -2.74 -1.36
C GLY A 121 -10.69 -3.90 -0.49
N PRO A 122 -9.43 -3.85 -0.04
CA PRO A 122 -8.83 -4.91 0.76
C PRO A 122 -9.34 -4.94 2.22
N GLU A 123 -10.11 -3.96 2.67
CA GLU A 123 -10.51 -3.76 4.07
C GLU A 123 -11.19 -4.98 4.71
N TYR A 124 -12.03 -5.71 3.98
CA TYR A 124 -12.72 -6.87 4.56
C TYR A 124 -11.77 -8.05 4.80
N GLY A 125 -10.89 -8.36 3.84
CA GLY A 125 -9.85 -9.37 4.03
C GLY A 125 -8.92 -9.02 5.19
N ILE A 126 -8.45 -7.77 5.25
CA ILE A 126 -7.61 -7.25 6.34
C ILE A 126 -8.35 -7.36 7.68
N GLY A 127 -9.55 -6.79 7.78
CA GLY A 127 -10.25 -6.66 9.07
C GLY A 127 -10.69 -8.00 9.64
N HIS A 128 -11.16 -8.94 8.80
CA HIS A 128 -11.49 -10.28 9.28
C HIS A 128 -10.27 -11.06 9.73
N THR A 129 -9.13 -10.93 9.03
CA THR A 129 -7.88 -11.57 9.44
C THR A 129 -7.38 -11.00 10.79
N LEU A 130 -7.38 -9.69 10.94
CA LEU A 130 -6.93 -9.04 12.18
C LEU A 130 -7.85 -9.35 13.35
N GLY A 131 -9.18 -9.23 13.19
CA GLY A 131 -10.14 -9.49 14.26
C GLY A 131 -10.08 -10.93 14.78
N ASN A 132 -9.73 -11.92 13.93
CA ASN A 132 -9.55 -13.29 14.38
C ASN A 132 -8.19 -13.55 15.08
N ALA A 133 -7.23 -12.67 14.92
CA ALA A 133 -5.87 -12.87 15.44
C ALA A 133 -5.52 -11.98 16.64
N ILE A 134 -6.22 -10.86 16.81
CA ILE A 134 -5.92 -9.84 17.82
C ILE A 134 -6.99 -9.89 18.90
N ASP A 135 -6.58 -10.26 20.10
CA ASP A 135 -7.44 -10.26 21.29
C ASP A 135 -7.48 -8.84 21.92
N ALA A 136 -8.02 -7.88 21.16
CA ALA A 136 -8.26 -6.49 21.53
C ALA A 136 -9.22 -5.84 20.53
N PRO A 137 -9.86 -4.70 20.86
CA PRO A 137 -10.65 -3.96 19.89
C PRO A 137 -9.82 -3.52 18.68
N VAL A 138 -10.34 -3.69 17.47
CA VAL A 138 -9.67 -3.31 16.22
C VAL A 138 -10.41 -2.20 15.51
N LEU A 139 -9.70 -1.16 15.10
CA LEU A 139 -10.20 -0.09 14.24
C LEU A 139 -9.47 -0.12 12.90
N ILE A 140 -10.19 -0.43 11.82
CA ILE A 140 -9.74 -0.24 10.44
C ILE A 140 -10.11 1.17 10.03
N LEU A 141 -9.11 2.03 9.91
CA LEU A 141 -9.28 3.44 9.55
C LEU A 141 -8.71 3.68 8.15
N LYS A 142 -9.59 3.79 7.15
CA LYS A 142 -9.21 4.01 5.75
C LYS A 142 -9.26 5.50 5.41
N CYS A 143 -8.10 6.04 5.01
CA CYS A 143 -7.92 7.42 4.57
C CYS A 143 -7.15 7.41 3.25
N CYS A 144 -7.84 7.45 2.12
CA CYS A 144 -7.21 7.42 0.81
C CYS A 144 -8.15 7.92 -0.29
N ILE A 145 -7.57 8.35 -1.40
CA ILE A 145 -8.29 8.78 -2.62
C ILE A 145 -7.59 8.23 -3.87
N GLY A 146 -8.33 8.04 -4.95
CA GLY A 146 -7.81 7.50 -6.21
C GLY A 146 -6.84 8.42 -6.97
N ASN A 147 -6.02 7.80 -7.83
CA ASN A 147 -5.09 8.46 -8.74
C ASN A 147 -4.11 9.41 -8.05
N ARG A 148 -3.35 8.89 -7.07
CA ARG A 148 -2.38 9.66 -6.27
C ARG A 148 -0.98 9.08 -6.39
N ALA A 149 0.00 9.96 -6.67
CA ALA A 149 1.41 9.64 -6.71
C ALA A 149 2.05 9.79 -5.32
N LEU A 150 2.92 8.86 -4.94
CA LEU A 150 3.76 9.00 -3.77
C LEU A 150 4.81 10.11 -3.97
N GLY A 151 5.27 10.28 -5.22
CA GLY A 151 6.23 11.32 -5.59
C GLY A 151 5.68 12.74 -5.63
N TRP A 152 4.36 12.91 -5.55
CA TRP A 152 3.69 14.21 -5.60
C TRP A 152 2.60 14.34 -4.53
N ASP A 153 1.46 13.70 -4.71
CA ASP A 153 0.25 13.88 -3.89
C ASP A 153 0.45 13.44 -2.44
N LEU A 154 1.12 12.31 -2.23
CA LEU A 154 1.40 11.68 -0.93
C LEU A 154 2.82 11.96 -0.43
N LEU A 155 3.53 12.90 -1.04
CA LEU A 155 4.91 13.23 -0.66
C LEU A 155 4.96 13.65 0.82
N PRO A 156 5.71 12.92 1.67
CA PRO A 156 5.71 13.22 3.10
C PRO A 156 6.50 14.49 3.44
N PRO A 157 6.23 15.11 4.62
CA PRO A 157 6.96 16.29 5.08
C PRO A 157 8.47 16.10 5.09
N GLY A 158 9.18 17.19 4.79
CA GLY A 158 10.65 17.21 4.80
C GLY A 158 11.32 16.67 3.52
N ARG A 159 10.54 16.21 2.53
CA ARG A 159 11.15 15.79 1.25
C ARG A 159 11.60 17.01 0.46
N PRO A 160 12.89 17.06 0.04
CA PRO A 160 13.41 18.17 -0.77
C PRO A 160 13.01 18.00 -2.23
N ARG A 161 13.25 19.04 -3.03
CA ARG A 161 13.28 18.97 -4.49
C ARG A 161 14.32 17.98 -4.97
N ARG A 162 14.09 17.31 -6.11
CA ARG A 162 14.97 16.28 -6.65
C ARG A 162 15.12 16.44 -8.15
N GLU A 163 16.36 16.34 -8.61
CA GLU A 163 16.67 16.37 -10.02
C GLU A 163 16.38 15.00 -10.67
N PHE A 164 15.92 15.05 -11.91
CA PHE A 164 15.74 13.88 -12.76
C PHE A 164 16.17 14.24 -14.19
N VAL A 165 17.01 13.39 -14.78
CA VAL A 165 17.41 13.52 -16.17
C VAL A 165 16.58 12.54 -16.98
N SER A 166 15.77 13.07 -17.89
CA SER A 166 15.05 12.28 -18.89
C SER A 166 15.72 12.43 -20.25
N GLN A 167 15.46 11.48 -21.13
CA GLN A 167 15.80 11.61 -22.57
C GLN A 167 14.51 11.64 -23.38
N ASP A 168 14.44 12.53 -24.33
CA ASP A 168 13.35 12.55 -25.29
C ASP A 168 13.51 11.42 -26.33
N LYS A 169 12.54 11.30 -27.25
CA LYS A 169 12.58 10.29 -28.34
C LYS A 169 13.76 10.43 -29.31
N ALA A 170 14.39 11.60 -29.34
CA ALA A 170 15.57 11.89 -30.15
C ALA A 170 16.88 11.66 -29.35
N GLY A 171 16.79 11.26 -28.08
CA GLY A 171 17.94 11.05 -27.21
C GLY A 171 18.50 12.34 -26.59
N VAL A 172 17.77 13.47 -26.72
CA VAL A 172 18.19 14.74 -26.12
C VAL A 172 17.87 14.70 -24.63
N GLU A 173 18.88 14.99 -23.81
CA GLU A 173 18.71 15.06 -22.36
C GLU A 173 17.92 16.31 -21.96
N LYS A 174 16.94 16.07 -21.09
CA LYS A 174 16.15 17.12 -20.45
C LYS A 174 16.27 16.97 -18.95
N LYS A 175 16.73 18.02 -18.28
CA LYS A 175 16.78 18.06 -16.83
C LYS A 175 15.46 18.61 -16.29
N LEU A 176 14.91 17.90 -15.29
CA LEU A 176 13.70 18.25 -14.56
C LEU A 176 14.03 18.35 -13.08
N VAL A 177 13.33 19.21 -12.38
CA VAL A 177 13.37 19.28 -10.91
C VAL A 177 11.97 18.96 -10.39
N TYR A 178 11.85 17.82 -9.73
CA TYR A 178 10.60 17.39 -9.09
C TYR A 178 10.41 18.08 -7.75
N ALA A 179 9.17 18.36 -7.44
CA ALA A 179 8.74 19.08 -6.25
C ALA A 179 9.27 18.51 -4.94
N GLY A 180 9.61 19.37 -4.02
CA GLY A 180 9.70 19.07 -2.61
C GLY A 180 8.35 19.26 -1.92
N TYR A 181 8.24 18.82 -0.67
CA TYR A 181 7.01 18.96 0.11
C TYR A 181 6.55 20.42 0.19
N GLN A 182 5.28 20.65 -0.10
CA GLN A 182 4.59 21.96 -0.21
C GLN A 182 4.93 22.80 -1.43
N ASP A 183 5.79 22.35 -2.34
CA ASP A 183 5.91 23.01 -3.65
C ASP A 183 4.60 22.88 -4.44
N LYS A 184 4.19 23.94 -5.15
CA LYS A 184 2.93 23.92 -5.92
C LYS A 184 3.03 23.18 -7.25
N PRO A 185 4.06 23.40 -8.10
CA PRO A 185 4.23 22.63 -9.31
C PRO A 185 4.67 21.19 -9.02
N GLU A 186 4.26 20.25 -9.86
CA GLU A 186 4.70 18.86 -9.78
C GLU A 186 6.20 18.71 -10.12
N PHE A 187 6.64 19.45 -11.15
CA PHE A 187 8.03 19.58 -11.55
C PHE A 187 8.27 20.83 -12.39
N TRP A 188 9.53 21.21 -12.57
CA TRP A 188 10.01 22.29 -13.41
C TRP A 188 10.97 21.75 -14.47
N ASP A 189 10.99 22.39 -15.63
CA ASP A 189 12.12 22.30 -16.56
C ASP A 189 13.32 23.05 -15.96
N MET A 190 14.49 22.45 -16.06
CA MET A 190 15.74 23.08 -15.63
C MET A 190 16.55 23.48 -16.84
N ASP A 191 16.74 24.79 -17.04
CA ASP A 191 17.70 25.31 -18.00
C ASP A 191 19.07 25.37 -17.33
N PRO A 192 20.11 24.66 -17.84
CA PRO A 192 21.44 24.71 -17.26
C PRO A 192 22.05 26.13 -17.16
N ALA A 193 21.63 27.03 -18.03
CA ALA A 193 22.14 28.41 -18.09
C ALA A 193 21.32 29.41 -17.23
N GLN A 194 20.01 29.15 -17.03
CA GLN A 194 19.08 30.08 -16.39
C GLN A 194 18.50 29.55 -15.08
N GLY A 195 18.74 28.29 -14.71
CA GLY A 195 18.16 27.66 -13.54
C GLY A 195 16.76 27.12 -13.80
N LEU A 196 15.91 27.13 -12.76
CA LEU A 196 14.53 26.64 -12.89
C LEU A 196 13.72 27.52 -13.83
N ALA A 197 12.98 26.90 -14.74
CA ALA A 197 12.00 27.60 -15.55
C ALA A 197 10.93 28.29 -14.69
N THR A 198 10.22 29.25 -15.30
CA THR A 198 9.05 29.88 -14.69
C THR A 198 8.08 28.80 -14.21
N GLU A 199 7.43 29.01 -13.07
CA GLU A 199 6.43 28.07 -12.55
C GLU A 199 5.43 27.71 -13.64
N PRO A 200 5.15 26.41 -13.85
CA PRO A 200 4.11 26.01 -14.79
C PRO A 200 2.76 26.60 -14.41
N ALA A 201 1.90 26.79 -15.42
CA ALA A 201 0.56 27.27 -15.17
C ALA A 201 -0.15 26.37 -14.13
N PRO A 202 -0.97 26.97 -13.24
CA PRO A 202 -1.68 26.20 -12.23
C PRO A 202 -2.63 25.18 -12.89
N TRP A 203 -2.82 24.04 -12.25
CA TRP A 203 -3.83 23.09 -12.66
C TRP A 203 -5.21 23.74 -12.59
N LEU A 204 -6.03 23.47 -13.60
CA LEU A 204 -7.38 24.01 -13.67
C LEU A 204 -8.41 22.88 -13.48
N ASP A 205 -9.49 23.19 -12.78
CA ASP A 205 -10.65 22.31 -12.72
C ASP A 205 -11.43 22.33 -14.06
N LYS A 206 -12.49 21.52 -14.15
CA LYS A 206 -13.35 21.46 -15.35
C LYS A 206 -14.03 22.78 -15.74
N ASN A 207 -14.03 23.76 -14.86
CA ASN A 207 -14.61 25.08 -15.08
C ASN A 207 -13.52 26.16 -15.34
N GLY A 208 -12.24 25.75 -15.48
CA GLY A 208 -11.11 26.65 -15.70
C GLY A 208 -10.65 27.39 -14.44
N LYS A 209 -11.10 26.99 -13.25
CA LYS A 209 -10.66 27.58 -11.98
C LYS A 209 -9.38 26.91 -11.50
N PRO A 210 -8.36 27.68 -11.04
CA PRO A 210 -7.16 27.11 -10.45
C PRO A 210 -7.48 26.16 -9.28
N ILE A 211 -6.91 24.95 -9.33
CA ILE A 211 -6.96 23.97 -8.24
C ILE A 211 -5.82 24.31 -7.28
N ASP A 212 -6.14 24.56 -6.02
CA ASP A 212 -5.14 24.74 -4.98
C ASP A 212 -4.56 23.38 -4.57
N TRP A 213 -3.55 22.91 -5.31
CA TRP A 213 -2.85 21.67 -5.08
C TRP A 213 -1.35 21.91 -4.90
N TYR A 214 -0.69 21.08 -4.09
CA TYR A 214 0.73 21.12 -3.82
C TYR A 214 1.28 19.73 -3.48
N ALA A 215 2.59 19.57 -3.52
CA ALA A 215 3.26 18.34 -3.15
C ALA A 215 2.98 17.99 -1.67
N GLY A 216 2.38 16.84 -1.42
CA GLY A 216 1.97 16.40 -0.09
C GLY A 216 0.54 16.78 0.29
N LYS A 217 -0.25 17.41 -0.59
CA LYS A 217 -1.63 17.79 -0.27
C LYS A 217 -2.50 16.61 0.17
N GLN A 218 -2.34 15.45 -0.48
CA GLN A 218 -3.07 14.26 -0.09
C GLN A 218 -2.56 13.68 1.23
N TRP A 219 -1.24 13.71 1.46
CA TRP A 219 -0.67 13.37 2.77
C TRP A 219 -1.35 14.19 3.87
N ASP A 220 -1.35 15.52 3.76
CA ASP A 220 -1.94 16.40 4.77
C ASP A 220 -3.43 16.11 4.99
N SER A 221 -4.16 15.81 3.91
CA SER A 221 -5.58 15.47 3.98
C SER A 221 -5.83 14.14 4.67
N ASP A 222 -5.12 13.08 4.28
CA ASP A 222 -5.32 11.73 4.83
C ASP A 222 -4.90 11.66 6.31
N ILE A 223 -3.78 12.30 6.66
CA ILE A 223 -3.31 12.39 8.04
C ILE A 223 -4.27 13.25 8.89
N GLY A 224 -4.73 14.37 8.34
CA GLY A 224 -5.74 15.20 9.00
C GLY A 224 -7.06 14.46 9.26
N ASP A 225 -7.51 13.64 8.31
CA ASP A 225 -8.68 12.78 8.45
C ASP A 225 -8.47 11.73 9.56
N ALA A 226 -7.31 11.06 9.56
CA ALA A 226 -6.98 10.07 10.58
C ALA A 226 -6.91 10.69 11.98
N ARG A 227 -6.24 11.84 12.13
CA ARG A 227 -6.18 12.56 13.41
C ARG A 227 -7.56 12.95 13.94
N ARG A 228 -8.46 13.44 13.06
CA ARG A 228 -9.83 13.77 13.45
C ARG A 228 -10.59 12.53 13.94
N ALA A 229 -10.46 11.41 13.23
CA ALA A 229 -11.08 10.16 13.66
C ALA A 229 -10.58 9.71 15.03
N LEU A 230 -9.28 9.79 15.27
CA LEU A 230 -8.66 9.37 16.53
C LEU A 230 -8.97 10.33 17.69
N ALA A 231 -9.11 11.63 17.42
CA ALA A 231 -9.55 12.61 18.42
C ALA A 231 -10.99 12.35 18.87
N ASP A 232 -11.84 11.82 17.99
CA ASP A 232 -13.25 11.46 18.25
C ASP A 232 -13.45 9.95 18.45
N LEU A 233 -12.48 9.26 19.04
CA LEU A 233 -12.44 7.80 19.14
C LEU A 233 -13.76 7.20 19.67
N GLN A 234 -14.34 7.79 20.71
CA GLN A 234 -15.62 7.34 21.31
C GLN A 234 -16.79 7.33 20.32
N LYS A 235 -16.77 8.24 19.35
CA LYS A 235 -17.77 8.29 18.28
C LYS A 235 -17.59 7.16 17.27
N HIS A 236 -16.35 6.78 17.04
CA HIS A 236 -15.98 5.75 16.06
C HIS A 236 -15.89 4.35 16.69
N TYR A 237 -15.47 4.27 17.94
CA TYR A 237 -15.41 3.02 18.70
C TYR A 237 -16.01 3.25 20.11
N PRO A 238 -17.33 3.13 20.27
CA PRO A 238 -18.00 3.38 21.56
C PRO A 238 -17.46 2.48 22.68
N GLY A 239 -17.20 3.06 23.83
CA GLY A 239 -16.64 2.36 24.98
C GLY A 239 -15.13 2.21 25.02
N ALA A 240 -14.41 2.69 23.99
CA ALA A 240 -12.95 2.65 23.96
C ALA A 240 -12.35 3.48 25.11
N THR A 241 -11.33 2.95 25.79
CA THR A 241 -10.60 3.63 26.87
C THR A 241 -9.35 4.35 26.37
N GLY A 242 -8.90 4.05 25.16
CA GLY A 242 -7.72 4.60 24.48
C GLY A 242 -7.43 3.84 23.21
N TYR A 243 -6.36 4.24 22.52
CA TYR A 243 -5.94 3.56 21.31
C TYR A 243 -4.41 3.48 21.21
N GLU A 244 -3.95 2.61 20.33
CA GLU A 244 -2.57 2.45 19.90
C GLU A 244 -2.55 2.31 18.37
N VAL A 245 -1.71 3.06 17.68
CA VAL A 245 -1.51 2.88 16.23
C VAL A 245 -0.59 1.69 16.03
N ALA A 246 -1.19 0.53 15.77
CA ALA A 246 -0.50 -0.74 15.67
C ALA A 246 0.16 -0.95 14.30
N GLY A 247 -0.41 -0.38 13.23
CA GLY A 247 0.17 -0.56 11.91
C GLY A 247 -0.48 0.24 10.79
N PHE A 248 0.18 0.15 9.65
CA PHE A 248 -0.20 0.81 8.40
C PHE A 248 -0.28 -0.20 7.27
N PHE A 249 -1.26 -0.04 6.41
CA PHE A 249 -1.39 -0.74 5.15
C PHE A 249 -1.29 0.26 4.00
N PHE A 250 -0.54 -0.10 2.96
CA PHE A 250 -0.32 0.78 1.81
C PHE A 250 -0.44 0.02 0.50
N TRP A 251 -1.33 0.47 -0.39
CA TRP A 251 -1.45 -0.12 -1.72
C TRP A 251 -1.54 1.00 -2.76
N GLN A 252 -0.42 1.25 -3.44
CA GLN A 252 -0.23 2.39 -4.33
C GLN A 252 0.99 2.13 -5.23
N GLY A 253 1.08 2.81 -6.37
CA GLY A 253 2.26 2.80 -7.24
C GLY A 253 1.94 3.08 -8.70
N GLU A 254 0.72 2.82 -9.17
CA GLU A 254 0.35 2.94 -10.58
C GLU A 254 0.52 4.37 -11.12
N ARG A 255 0.23 5.38 -10.30
CA ARG A 255 0.40 6.79 -10.70
C ARG A 255 1.87 7.15 -10.83
N ASP A 256 2.73 6.62 -9.95
CA ASP A 256 4.18 6.82 -10.04
C ASP A 256 4.78 6.04 -11.21
N ALA A 257 4.33 4.81 -11.46
CA ALA A 257 4.74 4.02 -12.63
C ALA A 257 4.37 4.71 -13.97
N GLY A 258 3.41 5.60 -13.97
CA GLY A 258 3.07 6.45 -15.11
C GLY A 258 3.99 7.66 -15.32
N ASN A 259 4.96 7.91 -14.43
CA ASN A 259 5.87 9.05 -14.50
C ASN A 259 7.30 8.64 -14.14
N ALA A 260 8.22 8.74 -15.08
CA ALA A 260 9.59 8.25 -14.92
C ALA A 260 10.34 8.90 -13.74
N GLY A 261 10.14 10.19 -13.49
CA GLY A 261 10.79 10.88 -12.38
C GLY A 261 10.20 10.49 -11.03
N HIS A 262 8.89 10.27 -10.93
CA HIS A 262 8.29 9.72 -9.70
C HIS A 262 8.78 8.30 -9.44
N ALA A 263 8.80 7.45 -10.46
CA ALA A 263 9.29 6.08 -10.35
C ALA A 263 10.77 6.02 -9.92
N ALA A 264 11.63 6.89 -10.47
CA ALA A 264 13.04 6.97 -10.10
C ALA A 264 13.28 7.32 -8.62
N HIS A 265 12.33 8.01 -8.01
CA HIS A 265 12.40 8.40 -6.60
C HIS A 265 11.49 7.59 -5.68
N TYR A 266 10.78 6.59 -6.21
CA TYR A 266 9.74 5.87 -5.50
C TYR A 266 10.25 5.20 -4.21
N GLU A 267 11.33 4.46 -4.29
CA GLU A 267 11.94 3.79 -3.14
C GLU A 267 12.27 4.77 -2.00
N SER A 268 12.99 5.84 -2.32
CA SER A 268 13.38 6.84 -1.32
C SER A 268 12.18 7.58 -0.72
N ASN A 269 11.10 7.75 -1.50
CA ASN A 269 9.86 8.33 -1.01
C ASN A 269 9.11 7.35 -0.12
N LEU A 270 9.09 6.06 -0.45
CA LEU A 270 8.41 5.04 0.36
C LEU A 270 9.10 4.86 1.72
N VAL A 271 10.43 4.85 1.76
CA VAL A 271 11.19 4.85 3.02
C VAL A 271 10.80 6.06 3.89
N ALA A 272 10.84 7.25 3.30
CA ALA A 272 10.49 8.48 4.02
C ALA A 272 9.01 8.49 4.46
N PHE A 273 8.10 7.92 3.66
CA PHE A 273 6.68 7.80 3.96
C PHE A 273 6.46 6.91 5.20
N ILE A 274 7.10 5.74 5.27
CA ILE A 274 7.04 4.84 6.42
C ILE A 274 7.55 5.56 7.69
N GLN A 275 8.71 6.21 7.59
CA GLN A 275 9.31 6.92 8.73
C GLN A 275 8.44 8.11 9.18
N ALA A 276 7.88 8.87 8.23
CA ALA A 276 6.99 9.98 8.51
C ALA A 276 5.70 9.55 9.19
N LEU A 277 5.07 8.45 8.75
CA LEU A 277 3.88 7.89 9.41
C LEU A 277 4.16 7.53 10.86
N ARG A 278 5.26 6.83 11.13
CA ARG A 278 5.64 6.45 12.50
C ARG A 278 5.88 7.66 13.40
N LYS A 279 6.52 8.69 12.86
CA LYS A 279 6.74 9.96 13.58
C LYS A 279 5.44 10.70 13.82
N GLU A 280 4.58 10.76 12.83
CA GLU A 280 3.32 11.50 12.84
C GLU A 280 2.33 11.03 13.91
N PHE A 281 2.28 9.71 14.12
CA PHE A 281 1.39 9.08 15.09
C PHE A 281 2.11 8.68 16.39
N ASP A 282 3.35 9.13 16.61
CA ASP A 282 4.18 8.71 17.76
C ASP A 282 4.19 7.18 17.95
N ALA A 283 4.31 6.46 16.84
CA ALA A 283 4.22 5.01 16.79
C ALA A 283 5.48 4.38 16.15
N PRO A 284 6.66 4.51 16.79
CA PRO A 284 7.94 4.10 16.19
C PRO A 284 8.01 2.61 15.88
N HIS A 285 7.21 1.79 16.55
CA HIS A 285 7.16 0.34 16.37
C HIS A 285 6.00 -0.14 15.53
N ALA A 286 5.13 0.76 15.05
CA ALA A 286 4.00 0.41 14.21
C ALA A 286 4.46 -0.35 12.97
N LYS A 287 3.75 -1.46 12.68
CA LYS A 287 4.05 -2.33 11.56
C LYS A 287 3.61 -1.70 10.24
N PHE A 288 4.24 -2.09 9.14
CA PHE A 288 3.88 -1.59 7.82
C PHE A 288 3.79 -2.74 6.82
N VAL A 289 2.67 -2.84 6.13
CA VAL A 289 2.46 -3.83 5.08
C VAL A 289 2.08 -3.11 3.79
N CYS A 290 2.83 -3.33 2.71
CA CYS A 290 2.47 -2.79 1.41
C CYS A 290 2.23 -3.88 0.37
N GLY A 291 1.38 -3.57 -0.61
CA GLY A 291 1.14 -4.40 -1.79
C GLY A 291 1.85 -3.83 -3.01
N THR A 292 2.44 -4.69 -3.84
CA THR A 292 3.04 -4.29 -5.11
C THR A 292 1.97 -3.96 -6.16
N LEU A 293 2.39 -3.51 -7.33
CA LEU A 293 1.52 -3.42 -8.51
C LEU A 293 1.13 -4.83 -8.99
N GLY A 294 -0.16 -5.07 -9.25
CA GLY A 294 -0.62 -6.39 -9.67
C GLY A 294 -0.12 -6.83 -11.05
N GLU A 295 0.16 -5.90 -11.94
CA GLU A 295 0.75 -6.18 -13.26
C GLU A 295 2.26 -6.33 -13.25
N ALA A 296 2.95 -5.88 -12.19
CA ALA A 296 4.41 -5.86 -12.16
C ALA A 296 5.00 -7.25 -11.88
N THR A 297 6.00 -7.62 -12.66
CA THR A 297 6.78 -8.88 -12.54
C THR A 297 8.27 -8.59 -12.54
N GLN A 298 9.07 -9.63 -12.33
CA GLN A 298 10.53 -9.52 -12.43
C GLN A 298 11.00 -9.15 -13.84
N GLU A 299 10.20 -9.42 -14.88
CA GLU A 299 10.45 -9.10 -16.28
C GLU A 299 9.97 -7.69 -16.66
N SER A 300 9.26 -7.00 -15.79
CA SER A 300 8.83 -5.62 -16.00
C SER A 300 10.04 -4.71 -16.19
N GLY A 301 9.92 -3.74 -17.08
CA GLY A 301 10.95 -2.74 -17.36
C GLY A 301 10.50 -1.32 -17.03
N GLY A 302 11.43 -0.37 -17.17
CA GLY A 302 11.15 1.05 -17.04
C GLY A 302 10.56 1.46 -15.68
N PRO A 303 9.66 2.46 -15.66
CA PRO A 303 9.08 2.98 -14.41
C PRO A 303 8.34 1.94 -13.57
N THR A 304 7.62 0.99 -14.19
CA THR A 304 6.94 -0.10 -13.48
C THR A 304 7.92 -0.95 -12.67
N ARG A 305 9.08 -1.26 -13.25
CA ARG A 305 10.12 -2.01 -12.57
C ARG A 305 10.70 -1.23 -11.40
N LEU A 306 10.97 0.06 -11.55
CA LEU A 306 11.49 0.91 -10.48
C LEU A 306 10.53 0.99 -9.28
N VAL A 307 9.23 1.06 -9.54
CA VAL A 307 8.21 1.04 -8.47
C VAL A 307 8.18 -0.32 -7.77
N LEU A 308 8.22 -1.43 -8.53
CA LEU A 308 8.30 -2.78 -7.96
C LEU A 308 9.57 -2.95 -7.10
N ASP A 309 10.72 -2.55 -7.62
CA ASP A 309 11.99 -2.62 -6.88
C ASP A 309 11.94 -1.80 -5.59
N GLY A 310 11.30 -0.62 -5.62
CA GLY A 310 11.06 0.19 -4.42
C GLY A 310 10.21 -0.50 -3.36
N HIS A 311 9.15 -1.21 -3.77
CA HIS A 311 8.35 -2.03 -2.83
C HIS A 311 9.16 -3.18 -2.25
N LEU A 312 9.92 -3.91 -3.09
CA LEU A 312 10.72 -5.04 -2.64
C LEU A 312 11.91 -4.60 -1.76
N ALA A 313 12.47 -3.42 -2.02
CA ALA A 313 13.59 -2.88 -1.25
C ALA A 313 13.24 -2.59 0.21
N VAL A 314 12.00 -2.12 0.50
CA VAL A 314 11.57 -1.80 1.87
C VAL A 314 11.13 -3.03 2.66
N ASP A 315 10.98 -4.19 2.03
CA ASP A 315 10.68 -5.43 2.74
C ASP A 315 11.76 -5.74 3.77
N GLY A 316 11.37 -6.03 5.00
CA GLY A 316 12.30 -6.28 6.11
C GLY A 316 13.22 -7.47 5.89
N THR A 317 12.88 -8.38 4.97
CA THR A 317 13.72 -9.53 4.60
C THR A 317 14.73 -9.20 3.50
N SER A 318 14.56 -8.07 2.80
CA SER A 318 15.50 -7.62 1.74
C SER A 318 16.91 -7.34 2.27
N GLY A 319 17.00 -6.95 3.54
CA GLY A 319 18.26 -6.54 4.17
C GLY A 319 18.76 -5.16 3.76
N LYS A 320 18.11 -4.47 2.82
CA LYS A 320 18.53 -3.15 2.34
C LYS A 320 18.33 -2.05 3.39
N TYR A 321 17.28 -2.16 4.19
CA TYR A 321 16.95 -1.24 5.29
C TYR A 321 16.88 -2.03 6.60
N PRO A 322 17.98 -2.13 7.38
CA PRO A 322 18.02 -2.90 8.62
C PRO A 322 16.95 -2.53 9.64
N GLU A 323 16.57 -1.25 9.68
CA GLU A 323 15.52 -0.71 10.55
C GLU A 323 14.11 -1.24 10.22
N PHE A 324 13.92 -1.85 9.04
CA PHE A 324 12.64 -2.42 8.61
C PHE A 324 12.51 -3.91 8.92
N ARG A 325 13.57 -4.54 9.42
CA ARG A 325 13.53 -5.96 9.78
C ARG A 325 12.49 -6.26 10.86
N GLY A 326 11.59 -7.22 10.59
CA GLY A 326 10.53 -7.65 11.51
C GLY A 326 9.43 -6.61 11.74
N ASN A 327 9.38 -5.54 10.92
CA ASN A 327 8.35 -4.50 11.07
C ASN A 327 7.84 -3.92 9.74
N VAL A 328 8.38 -4.35 8.60
CA VAL A 328 7.87 -4.02 7.26
C VAL A 328 7.81 -5.29 6.42
N THR A 329 6.69 -5.52 5.74
CA THR A 329 6.51 -6.64 4.80
C THR A 329 5.85 -6.16 3.52
N THR A 330 6.33 -6.69 2.39
CA THR A 330 5.79 -6.43 1.05
C THR A 330 5.07 -7.65 0.52
N ILE A 331 3.81 -7.48 0.13
CA ILE A 331 3.03 -8.52 -0.55
C ILE A 331 3.22 -8.40 -2.05
N PHE A 332 3.76 -9.43 -2.68
CA PHE A 332 3.84 -9.53 -4.12
C PHE A 332 2.47 -9.90 -4.67
N THR A 333 1.73 -8.90 -5.17
CA THR A 333 0.30 -9.05 -5.50
C THR A 333 0.05 -9.63 -6.89
N HIS A 334 1.07 -9.78 -7.74
CA HIS A 334 0.92 -10.28 -9.11
C HIS A 334 0.17 -11.62 -9.21
N PRO A 335 0.48 -12.65 -8.40
CA PRO A 335 -0.26 -13.92 -8.46
C PRO A 335 -1.75 -13.78 -8.06
N LEU A 336 -2.09 -12.75 -7.27
CA LEU A 336 -3.45 -12.49 -6.80
C LEU A 336 -4.25 -11.63 -7.79
N ALA A 337 -3.58 -10.98 -8.74
CA ALA A 337 -4.19 -10.04 -9.70
C ALA A 337 -5.04 -10.72 -10.79
N GLN A 338 -5.03 -12.05 -10.88
CA GLN A 338 -5.79 -12.84 -11.86
C GLN A 338 -5.65 -12.33 -13.30
N GLY A 339 -4.41 -11.92 -13.69
CA GLY A 339 -4.10 -11.36 -14.99
C GLY A 339 -4.60 -9.94 -15.22
N GLY A 340 -5.18 -9.29 -14.21
CA GLY A 340 -5.64 -7.91 -14.28
C GLY A 340 -4.54 -6.90 -13.95
N SER A 341 -4.72 -5.65 -14.41
CA SER A 341 -3.82 -4.55 -14.09
C SER A 341 -4.43 -3.64 -13.02
N GLY A 342 -3.55 -3.07 -12.18
CA GLY A 342 -3.92 -2.12 -11.14
C GLY A 342 -4.56 -0.85 -11.71
N ASN A 343 -4.04 -0.33 -12.82
CA ASN A 343 -4.63 0.81 -13.55
C ASN A 343 -6.05 0.51 -14.05
N GLY A 344 -6.32 -0.73 -14.45
CA GLY A 344 -7.65 -1.20 -14.84
C GLY A 344 -8.50 -1.63 -13.64
N HIS A 345 -8.03 -1.43 -12.42
CA HIS A 345 -8.71 -1.83 -11.19
C HIS A 345 -9.17 -3.30 -11.22
N TYR A 346 -8.33 -4.15 -11.81
CA TYR A 346 -8.56 -5.59 -11.96
C TYR A 346 -9.92 -5.94 -12.60
N GLY A 347 -10.46 -5.02 -13.42
CA GLY A 347 -11.81 -5.16 -14.01
C GLY A 347 -12.95 -5.17 -13.00
N GLY A 348 -12.70 -4.71 -11.78
CA GLY A 348 -13.67 -4.73 -10.68
C GLY A 348 -13.87 -6.09 -10.02
N LYS A 349 -12.95 -7.07 -10.26
CA LYS A 349 -13.02 -8.40 -9.65
C LYS A 349 -12.89 -8.33 -8.14
N ALA A 350 -13.94 -8.65 -7.40
CA ALA A 350 -13.96 -8.64 -5.94
C ALA A 350 -12.92 -9.59 -5.33
N GLU A 351 -12.73 -10.75 -5.95
CA GLU A 351 -11.77 -11.76 -5.47
C GLU A 351 -10.35 -11.21 -5.36
N VAL A 352 -9.91 -10.37 -6.31
CA VAL A 352 -8.57 -9.76 -6.24
C VAL A 352 -8.41 -8.91 -4.98
N TYR A 353 -9.40 -8.09 -4.66
CA TYR A 353 -9.37 -7.23 -3.47
C TYR A 353 -9.42 -8.04 -2.17
N MET A 354 -10.21 -9.12 -2.16
CA MET A 354 -10.30 -10.02 -1.02
C MET A 354 -8.98 -10.79 -0.80
N ASP A 355 -8.43 -11.39 -1.86
CA ASP A 355 -7.21 -12.19 -1.79
C ASP A 355 -6.00 -11.32 -1.37
N VAL A 356 -5.89 -10.10 -1.93
CA VAL A 356 -4.87 -9.13 -1.50
C VAL A 356 -5.09 -8.69 -0.05
N GLY A 357 -6.34 -8.43 0.34
CA GLY A 357 -6.69 -8.05 1.70
C GLY A 357 -6.35 -9.14 2.73
N GLU A 358 -6.67 -10.41 2.42
CA GLU A 358 -6.28 -11.54 3.27
C GLU A 358 -4.76 -11.68 3.39
N ALA A 359 -4.04 -11.57 2.26
CA ALA A 359 -2.58 -11.66 2.25
C ALA A 359 -1.93 -10.55 3.09
N MET A 360 -2.39 -9.31 2.92
CA MET A 360 -1.92 -8.18 3.71
C MET A 360 -2.25 -8.35 5.20
N GLY A 361 -3.47 -8.79 5.52
CA GLY A 361 -3.90 -9.04 6.89
C GLY A 361 -3.04 -10.11 7.58
N ARG A 362 -2.76 -11.23 6.91
CA ARG A 362 -1.89 -12.30 7.43
C ARG A 362 -0.48 -11.80 7.69
N ALA A 363 0.11 -11.07 6.74
CA ALA A 363 1.43 -10.48 6.93
C ALA A 363 1.50 -9.54 8.14
N MET A 364 0.47 -8.73 8.34
CA MET A 364 0.39 -7.87 9.53
C MET A 364 0.31 -8.70 10.83
N VAL A 365 -0.48 -9.76 10.84
CA VAL A 365 -0.59 -10.68 12.00
C VAL A 365 0.77 -11.29 12.34
N GLU A 366 1.53 -11.74 11.35
CA GLU A 366 2.87 -12.31 11.58
C GLU A 366 3.82 -11.23 12.17
N LEU A 367 3.86 -10.02 11.60
CA LEU A 367 4.68 -8.94 12.13
C LEU A 367 4.31 -8.56 13.58
N VAL A 368 3.02 -8.61 13.94
CA VAL A 368 2.55 -8.31 15.30
C VAL A 368 2.93 -9.43 16.28
N LYS A 369 2.89 -10.71 15.86
CA LYS A 369 3.29 -11.85 16.69
C LYS A 369 4.80 -11.88 16.95
N GLU A 370 5.63 -11.62 15.93
CA GLU A 370 7.10 -11.58 16.06
C GLU A 370 7.56 -10.54 17.09
N ALA A 371 6.84 -9.44 17.25
CA ALA A 371 7.18 -8.42 18.23
C ALA A 371 6.90 -8.82 19.69
N LYS A 372 6.14 -9.90 19.92
CA LYS A 372 5.79 -10.41 21.27
C LYS A 372 6.71 -11.52 21.75
N ASN A 373 7.54 -12.06 20.86
CA ASN A 373 8.57 -13.07 21.15
C ASN A 373 9.96 -12.43 21.26
#